data_91071fe4bea506c3935553d34ba9dc9c
#
_entry.id   91071fe4bea506c3935553d34ba9dc9c
#
_cell.length_a   1.000
_cell.length_b   1.000
_cell.length_c   1.000
_cell.angle_alpha   90.00
_cell.angle_beta   90.00
_cell.angle_gamma   90.00
#
_symmetry.space_group_name_H-M   'P 1'
#
loop_
_entity.id
_entity.type
_entity.pdbx_description
1 polymer ?
#
loop_
_entity_poly.entity_id
_entity_poly.type
_entity_poly.pdbx_seq_one_letter_code
_entity_poly.pdbx_strand_id
1 'polypeptide(L)'
;MLDCADVKAGTIILKNYIQPEQIAPLIKGTVLESYTVMEEDFITLSAALLERAAAQPDLEPKEGAVGTVPIDHHFNVRGIGTVILGCVAEGWIKKHDKMRVEPIGKTCQVRSVQKHDDDFPSAYEGDRVGCALKDIEADDLDRGYVLTTNPAIIHKTELVGKAHLVKYWPAAFKEQMVVSLGHWMQFLSARVVGVENGDDWHNPTLTIELETPIVFKPGD
;
A
#
# COMPACT_ATOMS: atom_id res chain seq x y z
N MET A 1 -1.18 -8.48 -11.30
CA MET A 1 -0.88 -7.85 -9.98
C MET A 1 -0.28 -6.45 -10.14
N LEU A 2 0.88 -6.25 -10.76
CA LEU A 2 1.46 -4.90 -10.97
C LEU A 2 0.55 -3.97 -11.77
N ASP A 3 -0.12 -4.51 -12.79
CA ASP A 3 -1.12 -3.80 -13.58
C ASP A 3 -2.35 -3.39 -12.75
N CYS A 4 -2.84 -4.30 -11.88
CA CYS A 4 -3.95 -4.00 -10.98
C CYS A 4 -3.60 -2.92 -9.92
N ALA A 5 -2.34 -2.85 -9.51
CA ALA A 5 -1.84 -1.87 -8.55
C ALA A 5 -1.32 -0.58 -9.21
N ASP A 6 -1.50 -0.44 -10.52
CA ASP A 6 -1.06 0.71 -11.34
C ASP A 6 0.42 1.10 -11.10
N VAL A 7 1.29 0.10 -10.92
CA VAL A 7 2.73 0.34 -10.70
C VAL A 7 3.37 0.70 -12.03
N LYS A 8 3.51 1.99 -12.30
CA LYS A 8 3.91 2.55 -13.62
C LYS A 8 5.40 2.50 -13.93
N ALA A 9 6.24 2.23 -12.95
CA ALA A 9 7.69 2.21 -13.14
C ALA A 9 8.30 0.92 -12.59
N GLY A 10 9.19 0.31 -13.37
CA GLY A 10 9.86 -0.92 -12.97
C GLY A 10 10.90 -1.37 -13.98
N THR A 11 11.52 -2.51 -13.67
CA THR A 11 12.49 -3.15 -14.57
C THR A 11 12.11 -4.62 -14.74
N ILE A 12 12.01 -5.08 -15.98
CA ILE A 12 11.84 -6.48 -16.33
C ILE A 12 13.21 -7.06 -16.57
N ILE A 13 13.57 -8.10 -15.82
CA ILE A 13 14.85 -8.80 -15.98
C ILE A 13 14.59 -10.07 -16.75
N LEU A 14 15.19 -10.20 -17.91
CA LEU A 14 15.10 -11.38 -18.76
C LEU A 14 16.09 -12.45 -18.30
N LYS A 15 15.62 -13.67 -18.14
CA LYS A 15 16.38 -14.85 -17.72
C LYS A 15 16.23 -15.98 -18.76
N ASN A 16 17.13 -16.95 -18.70
CA ASN A 16 17.02 -18.21 -19.46
C ASN A 16 16.88 -17.98 -20.98
N TYR A 17 17.64 -17.03 -21.54
CA TYR A 17 17.65 -16.71 -22.98
C TYR A 17 16.31 -16.20 -23.55
N ILE A 18 15.40 -15.74 -22.68
CA ILE A 18 14.16 -15.11 -23.13
C ILE A 18 14.51 -13.77 -23.78
N GLN A 19 13.96 -13.55 -24.99
CA GLN A 19 14.18 -12.32 -25.74
C GLN A 19 13.04 -11.31 -25.56
N PRO A 20 13.28 -10.00 -25.67
CA PRO A 20 12.24 -8.97 -25.51
C PRO A 20 11.00 -9.21 -26.38
N GLU A 21 11.19 -9.71 -27.62
CA GLU A 21 10.11 -9.97 -28.57
C GLU A 21 9.13 -11.05 -28.09
N GLN A 22 9.60 -11.96 -27.22
CA GLN A 22 8.77 -13.05 -26.67
C GLN A 22 7.82 -12.52 -25.59
N ILE A 23 8.22 -11.49 -24.84
CA ILE A 23 7.40 -10.90 -23.78
C ILE A 23 6.53 -9.75 -24.27
N ALA A 24 6.93 -9.06 -25.34
CA ALA A 24 6.23 -7.89 -25.86
C ALA A 24 4.71 -8.11 -26.08
N PRO A 25 4.24 -9.23 -26.66
CA PRO A 25 2.81 -9.48 -26.82
C PRO A 25 2.07 -9.65 -25.49
N LEU A 26 2.77 -10.14 -24.44
CA LEU A 26 2.19 -10.42 -23.13
C LEU A 26 1.98 -9.13 -22.33
N ILE A 27 2.93 -8.20 -22.42
CA ILE A 27 2.90 -6.95 -21.66
C ILE A 27 2.16 -5.82 -22.38
N LYS A 28 1.90 -5.97 -23.67
CA LYS A 28 1.21 -4.97 -24.50
C LYS A 28 -0.15 -4.57 -23.92
N GLY A 29 -0.37 -3.27 -23.71
CA GLY A 29 -1.60 -2.72 -23.13
C GLY A 29 -1.71 -2.91 -21.64
N THR A 30 -0.60 -3.12 -20.94
CA THR A 30 -0.49 -3.14 -19.47
C THR A 30 0.54 -2.10 -19.02
N VAL A 31 0.59 -1.78 -17.72
CA VAL A 31 1.62 -0.87 -17.16
C VAL A 31 3.04 -1.36 -17.42
N LEU A 32 3.23 -2.67 -17.62
CA LEU A 32 4.54 -3.27 -17.87
C LEU A 32 5.15 -2.85 -19.22
N GLU A 33 4.35 -2.34 -20.14
CA GLU A 33 4.83 -1.88 -21.45
C GLU A 33 5.81 -0.69 -21.32
N SER A 34 5.67 0.09 -20.25
CA SER A 34 6.55 1.23 -19.94
C SER A 34 7.83 0.85 -19.18
N TYR A 35 7.97 -0.43 -18.77
CA TYR A 35 9.11 -0.86 -17.97
C TYR A 35 10.38 -0.98 -18.79
N THR A 36 11.51 -0.68 -18.15
CA THR A 36 12.83 -0.94 -18.75
C THR A 36 13.07 -2.45 -18.79
N VAL A 37 13.47 -2.97 -19.95
CA VAL A 37 13.85 -4.39 -20.12
C VAL A 37 15.37 -4.49 -20.04
N MET A 38 15.87 -5.40 -19.21
CA MET A 38 17.31 -5.65 -19.00
C MET A 38 17.59 -7.17 -19.02
N GLU A 39 18.80 -7.52 -19.46
CA GLU A 39 19.30 -8.89 -19.27
C GLU A 39 19.72 -9.12 -17.82
N GLU A 40 19.81 -10.39 -17.42
CA GLU A 40 20.30 -10.79 -16.09
C GLU A 40 21.81 -10.57 -16.00
N ASP A 41 22.21 -9.31 -15.75
CA ASP A 41 23.57 -8.94 -15.37
C ASP A 41 23.54 -8.19 -14.03
N PHE A 42 24.08 -8.82 -13.00
CA PHE A 42 24.03 -8.30 -11.63
C PHE A 42 24.77 -6.95 -11.50
N ILE A 43 25.87 -6.77 -12.22
CA ILE A 43 26.68 -5.54 -12.15
C ILE A 43 25.89 -4.37 -12.75
N THR A 44 25.40 -4.55 -13.96
CA THR A 44 24.59 -3.53 -14.66
C THR A 44 23.31 -3.20 -13.92
N LEU A 45 22.62 -4.22 -13.39
CA LEU A 45 21.39 -4.03 -12.60
C LEU A 45 21.67 -3.24 -11.32
N SER A 46 22.73 -3.60 -10.58
CA SER A 46 23.09 -2.89 -9.35
C SER A 46 23.44 -1.43 -9.62
N ALA A 47 24.22 -1.16 -10.68
CA ALA A 47 24.56 0.20 -11.09
C ALA A 47 23.29 1.02 -11.43
N ALA A 48 22.38 0.45 -12.21
CA ALA A 48 21.14 1.11 -12.60
C ALA A 48 20.23 1.40 -11.40
N LEU A 49 20.14 0.47 -10.43
CA LEU A 49 19.34 0.68 -9.21
C LEU A 49 19.96 1.76 -8.30
N LEU A 50 21.29 1.79 -8.16
CA LEU A 50 21.98 2.82 -7.39
C LEU A 50 21.84 4.21 -8.03
N GLU A 51 21.94 4.29 -9.35
CA GLU A 51 21.72 5.55 -10.08
C GLU A 51 20.28 6.06 -9.89
N ARG A 52 19.28 5.17 -9.99
CA ARG A 52 17.88 5.52 -9.73
C ARG A 52 17.65 5.96 -8.28
N ALA A 53 18.28 5.29 -7.32
CA ALA A 53 18.19 5.68 -5.92
C ALA A 53 18.81 7.06 -5.68
N ALA A 54 19.99 7.33 -6.27
CA ALA A 54 20.66 8.63 -6.16
C ALA A 54 19.89 9.78 -6.84
N ALA A 55 19.08 9.47 -7.84
CA ALA A 55 18.24 10.45 -8.54
C ALA A 55 16.92 10.77 -7.79
N GLN A 56 16.58 10.03 -6.72
CA GLN A 56 15.39 10.35 -5.92
C GLN A 56 15.62 11.66 -5.14
N PRO A 57 14.62 12.54 -5.09
CA PRO A 57 14.73 13.74 -4.28
C PRO A 57 14.79 13.35 -2.78
N ASP A 58 15.58 14.09 -2.01
CA ASP A 58 15.53 14.00 -0.56
C ASP A 58 14.13 14.41 -0.06
N LEU A 59 13.50 13.53 0.70
CA LEU A 59 12.22 13.81 1.31
C LEU A 59 12.45 14.59 2.60
N GLU A 60 12.16 15.87 2.57
CA GLU A 60 12.20 16.70 3.76
C GLU A 60 10.83 16.82 4.42
N PRO A 61 10.78 16.83 5.78
CA PRO A 61 9.53 17.03 6.50
C PRO A 61 8.98 18.42 6.22
N LYS A 62 7.71 18.48 5.82
CA LYS A 62 6.97 19.74 5.70
C LYS A 62 6.25 20.01 7.02
N GLU A 63 6.30 21.24 7.51
CA GLU A 63 5.55 21.64 8.69
C GLU A 63 4.05 21.36 8.48
N GLY A 64 3.41 20.69 9.47
CA GLY A 64 2.01 20.26 9.35
C GLY A 64 1.77 19.03 8.46
N ALA A 65 2.83 18.40 7.96
CA ALA A 65 2.67 17.16 7.21
C ALA A 65 2.06 16.05 8.07
N VAL A 66 1.11 15.35 7.51
CA VAL A 66 0.47 14.18 8.14
C VAL A 66 1.31 12.94 7.93
N GLY A 67 1.12 11.92 8.76
CA GLY A 67 1.76 10.62 8.60
C GLY A 67 0.74 9.50 8.67
N THR A 68 0.93 8.49 7.82
CA THR A 68 0.06 7.32 7.76
C THR A 68 0.89 6.05 7.60
N VAL A 69 0.70 5.09 8.50
CA VAL A 69 1.42 3.82 8.54
C VAL A 69 0.43 2.67 8.65
N PRO A 70 0.14 1.94 7.57
CA PRO A 70 -0.53 0.66 7.62
C PRO A 70 0.29 -0.36 8.41
N ILE A 71 -0.35 -1.07 9.32
CA ILE A 71 0.27 -2.07 10.19
C ILE A 71 0.33 -3.40 9.46
N ASP A 72 1.53 -3.93 9.26
CA ASP A 72 1.75 -5.27 8.71
C ASP A 72 1.84 -6.34 9.82
N HIS A 73 2.60 -6.05 10.88
CA HIS A 73 2.74 -6.92 12.05
C HIS A 73 2.67 -6.11 13.34
N HIS A 74 2.21 -6.74 14.40
CA HIS A 74 2.21 -6.19 15.75
C HIS A 74 2.53 -7.29 16.76
N PHE A 75 3.26 -6.93 17.81
CA PHE A 75 3.63 -7.87 18.87
C PHE A 75 4.08 -7.13 20.12
N ASN A 76 4.13 -7.83 21.24
CA ASN A 76 4.64 -7.31 22.49
C ASN A 76 6.10 -7.73 22.69
N VAL A 77 6.98 -6.76 22.93
CA VAL A 77 8.41 -6.98 23.20
C VAL A 77 8.69 -6.73 24.68
N ARG A 78 9.25 -7.73 25.36
CA ARG A 78 9.59 -7.63 26.79
C ARG A 78 10.50 -6.43 27.05
N GLY A 79 10.07 -5.54 27.95
CA GLY A 79 10.79 -4.31 28.33
C GLY A 79 10.60 -3.12 27.37
N ILE A 80 9.99 -3.31 26.20
CA ILE A 80 9.69 -2.26 25.24
C ILE A 80 8.18 -1.96 25.20
N GLY A 81 7.34 -3.00 25.23
CA GLY A 81 5.90 -2.93 25.08
C GLY A 81 5.45 -3.23 23.66
N THR A 82 4.37 -2.61 23.25
CA THR A 82 3.75 -2.80 21.93
C THR A 82 4.66 -2.27 20.82
N VAL A 83 4.96 -3.13 19.85
CA VAL A 83 5.74 -2.79 18.65
C VAL A 83 4.91 -3.13 17.41
N ILE A 84 4.93 -2.25 16.43
CA ILE A 84 4.39 -2.50 15.09
C ILE A 84 5.51 -2.49 14.05
N LEU A 85 5.28 -3.25 12.98
CA LEU A 85 6.02 -3.15 11.73
C LEU A 85 5.07 -2.68 10.63
N GLY A 86 5.55 -1.79 9.78
CA GLY A 86 4.76 -1.24 8.68
C GLY A 86 5.61 -0.50 7.66
N CYS A 87 4.94 0.21 6.76
CA CYS A 87 5.57 1.11 5.82
C CYS A 87 4.87 2.48 5.92
N VAL A 88 5.63 3.56 5.90
CA VAL A 88 5.02 4.91 5.82
C VAL A 88 4.40 5.06 4.43
N ALA A 89 3.08 5.00 4.35
CA ALA A 89 2.34 5.06 3.09
C ALA A 89 2.08 6.50 2.64
N GLU A 90 2.11 7.46 3.57
CA GLU A 90 1.89 8.88 3.29
C GLU A 90 2.65 9.74 4.29
N GLY A 91 3.35 10.75 3.78
CA GLY A 91 3.96 11.82 4.56
C GLY A 91 5.10 11.36 5.45
N TRP A 92 5.02 11.63 6.75
CA TRP A 92 6.09 11.29 7.68
C TRP A 92 5.59 11.11 9.12
N ILE A 93 6.35 10.34 9.88
CA ILE A 93 6.15 10.12 11.31
C ILE A 93 7.43 10.40 12.07
N LYS A 94 7.31 10.82 13.32
CA LYS A 94 8.44 11.05 14.20
C LYS A 94 8.20 10.55 15.61
N LYS A 95 9.28 10.43 16.34
CA LYS A 95 9.25 10.13 17.76
C LYS A 95 8.42 11.17 18.52
N HIS A 96 7.57 10.69 19.42
CA HIS A 96 6.61 11.45 20.24
C HIS A 96 5.34 11.91 19.52
N ASP A 97 5.12 11.59 18.25
CA ASP A 97 3.86 11.86 17.59
C ASP A 97 2.71 11.14 18.32
N LYS A 98 1.61 11.86 18.50
CA LYS A 98 0.34 11.29 18.92
C LYS A 98 -0.45 10.92 17.66
N MET A 99 -0.75 9.65 17.51
CA MET A 99 -1.40 9.11 16.34
C MET A 99 -2.68 8.38 16.72
N ARG A 100 -3.64 8.37 15.80
CA ARG A 100 -4.89 7.61 15.90
C ARG A 100 -4.69 6.27 15.21
N VAL A 101 -5.28 5.22 15.78
CA VAL A 101 -5.33 3.87 15.19
C VAL A 101 -6.74 3.63 14.65
N GLU A 102 -6.85 3.52 13.34
CA GLU A 102 -8.10 3.19 12.67
C GLU A 102 -8.18 1.69 12.33
N PRO A 103 -9.39 1.06 12.38
CA PRO A 103 -10.71 1.67 12.57
C PRO A 103 -11.16 1.79 14.03
N ILE A 104 -10.33 1.44 15.01
CA ILE A 104 -10.73 1.38 16.44
C ILE A 104 -10.79 2.74 17.14
N GLY A 105 -10.27 3.80 16.52
CA GLY A 105 -10.29 5.18 17.05
C GLY A 105 -9.42 5.40 18.31
N LYS A 106 -8.63 4.40 18.75
CA LYS A 106 -7.71 4.57 19.88
C LYS A 106 -6.56 5.50 19.50
N THR A 107 -6.05 6.23 20.49
CA THR A 107 -4.88 7.09 20.33
C THR A 107 -3.68 6.46 21.03
N CYS A 108 -2.53 6.53 20.38
CA CYS A 108 -1.25 6.08 20.93
C CYS A 108 -0.17 7.11 20.69
N GLN A 109 1.00 6.93 21.32
CA GLN A 109 2.18 7.76 21.10
C GLN A 109 3.36 6.91 20.58
N VAL A 110 4.04 7.40 19.54
CA VAL A 110 5.27 6.80 19.01
C VAL A 110 6.42 7.03 20.01
N ARG A 111 6.97 5.97 20.59
CA ARG A 111 8.12 6.03 21.52
C ARG A 111 9.45 6.04 20.80
N SER A 112 9.58 5.19 19.77
CA SER A 112 10.76 5.09 18.93
C SER A 112 10.37 4.75 17.51
N VAL A 113 11.23 5.12 16.58
CA VAL A 113 11.14 4.75 15.16
C VAL A 113 12.45 4.08 14.80
N GLN A 114 12.38 2.88 14.23
CA GLN A 114 13.52 2.12 13.75
C GLN A 114 13.40 1.87 12.25
N LYS A 115 14.53 1.94 11.56
CA LYS A 115 14.69 1.53 10.15
C LYS A 115 15.94 0.66 10.07
N HIS A 116 15.81 -0.54 9.49
CA HIS A 116 16.93 -1.49 9.36
C HIS A 116 17.67 -1.76 10.69
N ASP A 117 16.89 -1.90 11.78
CA ASP A 117 17.36 -2.15 13.17
C ASP A 117 18.06 -0.94 13.84
N ASP A 118 18.22 0.18 13.16
CA ASP A 118 18.78 1.41 13.71
C ASP A 118 17.70 2.40 14.14
N ASP A 119 17.96 3.16 15.22
CA ASP A 119 17.08 4.21 15.73
C ASP A 119 17.16 5.48 14.89
N PHE A 120 16.00 6.00 14.51
CA PHE A 120 15.86 7.26 13.78
C PHE A 120 14.90 8.23 14.50
N PRO A 121 15.08 9.54 14.35
CA PRO A 121 14.15 10.52 14.89
C PRO A 121 12.81 10.55 14.15
N SER A 122 12.80 10.15 12.87
CA SER A 122 11.66 10.19 11.96
C SER A 122 11.80 9.19 10.83
N ALA A 123 10.66 8.92 10.15
CA ALA A 123 10.61 8.14 8.91
C ALA A 123 9.64 8.79 7.93
N TYR A 124 9.86 8.56 6.63
CA TYR A 124 9.18 9.21 5.53
C TYR A 124 8.46 8.21 4.65
N GLU A 125 7.60 8.71 3.78
CA GLU A 125 6.92 7.93 2.77
C GLU A 125 7.86 6.99 2.02
N GLY A 126 7.49 5.71 1.97
CA GLY A 126 8.30 4.64 1.41
C GLY A 126 9.21 3.92 2.42
N ASP A 127 9.50 4.52 3.59
CA ASP A 127 10.31 3.86 4.62
C ASP A 127 9.56 2.68 5.25
N ARG A 128 10.24 1.54 5.38
CA ARG A 128 9.80 0.45 6.24
C ARG A 128 10.23 0.73 7.68
N VAL A 129 9.29 0.63 8.60
CA VAL A 129 9.49 1.06 9.98
C VAL A 129 9.10 0.01 11.00
N GLY A 130 9.85 -0.03 12.11
CA GLY A 130 9.45 -0.59 13.38
C GLY A 130 9.17 0.54 14.36
N CYS A 131 7.97 0.61 14.92
CA CYS A 131 7.61 1.64 15.89
C CYS A 131 7.22 1.02 17.23
N ALA A 132 7.91 1.42 18.31
CA ALA A 132 7.41 1.16 19.65
C ALA A 132 6.33 2.17 20.00
N LEU A 133 5.18 1.67 20.48
CA LEU A 133 4.01 2.48 20.80
C LEU A 133 3.78 2.51 22.32
N LYS A 134 3.18 3.58 22.78
CA LYS A 134 2.70 3.78 24.15
C LYS A 134 1.21 4.04 24.12
N ASP A 135 0.54 3.71 25.22
CA ASP A 135 -0.88 3.93 25.44
C ASP A 135 -1.80 3.06 24.54
N ILE A 136 -1.27 1.93 24.05
CA ILE A 136 -1.99 0.90 23.31
C ILE A 136 -1.34 -0.47 23.56
N GLU A 137 -2.16 -1.52 23.65
CA GLU A 137 -1.69 -2.89 23.79
C GLU A 137 -1.62 -3.60 22.43
N ALA A 138 -0.73 -4.59 22.31
CA ALA A 138 -0.61 -5.35 21.06
C ALA A 138 -1.91 -6.08 20.70
N ASP A 139 -2.65 -6.56 21.69
CA ASP A 139 -3.93 -7.26 21.51
C ASP A 139 -5.08 -6.34 21.03
N ASP A 140 -4.89 -5.02 21.07
CA ASP A 140 -5.82 -4.05 20.50
C ASP A 140 -5.64 -3.89 18.97
N LEU A 141 -4.57 -4.42 18.41
CA LEU A 141 -4.15 -4.20 17.04
C LEU A 141 -4.42 -5.42 16.17
N ASP A 142 -4.68 -5.16 14.90
CA ASP A 142 -4.74 -6.19 13.86
C ASP A 142 -3.93 -5.75 12.63
N ARG A 143 -3.52 -6.73 11.84
CA ARG A 143 -2.93 -6.47 10.53
C ARG A 143 -3.92 -5.72 9.65
N GLY A 144 -3.44 -4.65 9.02
CA GLY A 144 -4.27 -3.78 8.18
C GLY A 144 -4.87 -2.59 8.93
N TYR A 145 -4.78 -2.54 10.27
CA TYR A 145 -5.07 -1.30 10.98
C TYR A 145 -4.10 -0.20 10.55
N VAL A 146 -4.51 1.04 10.68
CA VAL A 146 -3.76 2.18 10.18
C VAL A 146 -3.46 3.17 11.30
N LEU A 147 -2.18 3.39 11.52
CA LEU A 147 -1.69 4.41 12.43
C LEU A 147 -1.57 5.73 11.66
N THR A 148 -2.30 6.79 12.09
CA THR A 148 -2.34 8.02 11.29
C THR A 148 -2.52 9.29 12.12
N THR A 149 -1.94 10.40 11.62
CA THR A 149 -2.26 11.78 12.02
C THR A 149 -3.14 12.48 10.98
N ASN A 150 -3.41 11.83 9.84
CA ASN A 150 -4.21 12.41 8.77
C ASN A 150 -5.71 12.37 9.12
N PRO A 151 -6.37 13.53 9.28
CA PRO A 151 -7.80 13.59 9.59
C PRO A 151 -8.69 13.13 8.41
N ALA A 152 -8.16 13.07 7.19
CA ALA A 152 -8.88 12.61 6.01
C ALA A 152 -9.01 11.08 5.94
N ILE A 153 -8.24 10.34 6.75
CA ILE A 153 -8.38 8.88 6.84
C ILE A 153 -9.70 8.56 7.54
N ILE A 154 -10.52 7.76 6.87
CA ILE A 154 -11.83 7.32 7.33
C ILE A 154 -11.94 5.79 7.20
N HIS A 155 -13.00 5.23 7.75
CA HIS A 155 -13.34 3.82 7.55
C HIS A 155 -14.82 3.66 7.21
N LYS A 156 -15.15 2.69 6.36
CA LYS A 156 -16.52 2.38 5.94
C LYS A 156 -16.71 0.91 5.63
N THR A 157 -17.94 0.44 5.72
CA THR A 157 -18.38 -0.90 5.30
C THR A 157 -19.11 -0.89 3.96
N GLU A 158 -19.39 0.27 3.40
CA GLU A 158 -19.96 0.44 2.06
C GLU A 158 -19.12 1.42 1.26
N LEU A 159 -18.79 1.04 0.04
CA LEU A 159 -17.99 1.84 -0.88
C LEU A 159 -18.72 1.95 -2.22
N VAL A 160 -18.66 3.14 -2.81
CA VAL A 160 -19.02 3.37 -4.21
C VAL A 160 -17.80 3.91 -4.92
N GLY A 161 -17.36 3.23 -5.97
CA GLY A 161 -16.16 3.63 -6.68
C GLY A 161 -16.14 3.18 -8.15
N LYS A 162 -15.37 3.89 -8.96
CA LYS A 162 -15.07 3.49 -10.32
C LYS A 162 -14.02 2.40 -10.31
N ALA A 163 -14.27 1.28 -10.99
CA ALA A 163 -13.33 0.22 -11.21
C ALA A 163 -12.74 0.30 -12.62
N HIS A 164 -11.52 -0.16 -12.79
CA HIS A 164 -10.92 -0.42 -14.08
C HIS A 164 -10.50 -1.89 -14.13
N LEU A 165 -11.08 -2.64 -15.07
CA LEU A 165 -10.80 -4.06 -15.22
C LEU A 165 -9.57 -4.27 -16.07
N VAL A 166 -8.59 -4.97 -15.52
CA VAL A 166 -7.36 -5.27 -16.25
C VAL A 166 -7.65 -6.13 -17.51
N LYS A 167 -6.82 -5.98 -18.51
CA LYS A 167 -6.93 -6.64 -19.82
C LYS A 167 -7.30 -8.14 -19.77
N TYR A 168 -6.82 -8.85 -18.77
CA TYR A 168 -7.00 -10.30 -18.64
C TYR A 168 -8.23 -10.70 -17.80
N TRP A 169 -9.00 -9.76 -17.32
CA TRP A 169 -10.25 -10.05 -16.63
C TRP A 169 -11.31 -10.54 -17.63
N PRO A 170 -11.93 -11.71 -17.43
CA PRO A 170 -12.65 -12.40 -18.52
C PRO A 170 -14.11 -11.95 -18.71
N ALA A 171 -14.71 -11.23 -17.75
CA ALA A 171 -16.15 -10.92 -17.78
C ALA A 171 -16.51 -9.68 -16.98
N ALA A 172 -17.65 -9.07 -17.29
CA ALA A 172 -18.21 -7.98 -16.50
C ALA A 172 -18.53 -8.42 -15.07
N PHE A 173 -18.40 -7.49 -14.12
CA PHE A 173 -18.90 -7.68 -12.76
C PHE A 173 -20.40 -7.88 -12.76
N LYS A 174 -20.88 -8.64 -11.79
CA LYS A 174 -22.31 -8.87 -11.54
C LYS A 174 -22.59 -8.67 -10.05
N GLU A 175 -23.81 -8.26 -9.75
CA GLU A 175 -24.30 -8.25 -8.37
C GLU A 175 -24.18 -9.63 -7.73
N GLN A 176 -24.01 -9.66 -6.42
CA GLN A 176 -23.75 -10.83 -5.60
C GLN A 176 -22.40 -11.52 -5.81
N MET A 177 -21.52 -11.02 -6.67
CA MET A 177 -20.16 -11.51 -6.73
C MET A 177 -19.42 -11.20 -5.43
N VAL A 178 -18.67 -12.17 -4.93
CA VAL A 178 -17.77 -12.00 -3.79
C VAL A 178 -16.37 -11.80 -4.34
N VAL A 179 -15.70 -10.74 -3.89
CA VAL A 179 -14.36 -10.36 -4.29
C VAL A 179 -13.51 -10.10 -3.06
N SER A 180 -12.19 -10.18 -3.21
CA SER A 180 -11.27 -9.70 -2.18
C SER A 180 -10.88 -8.27 -2.49
N LEU A 181 -11.16 -7.37 -1.56
CA LEU A 181 -10.75 -5.97 -1.64
C LEU A 181 -9.44 -5.80 -0.89
N GLY A 182 -8.40 -5.36 -1.60
CA GLY A 182 -7.08 -5.08 -1.04
C GLY A 182 -6.80 -3.59 -1.05
N HIS A 183 -6.44 -3.03 0.13
CA HIS A 183 -5.95 -1.67 0.25
C HIS A 183 -4.94 -1.59 1.39
N TRP A 184 -3.76 -1.07 1.12
CA TRP A 184 -2.62 -1.13 2.03
C TRP A 184 -2.38 -2.58 2.51
N MET A 185 -2.42 -2.87 3.79
CA MET A 185 -2.26 -4.23 4.34
C MET A 185 -3.60 -4.91 4.68
N GLN A 186 -4.72 -4.31 4.28
CA GLN A 186 -6.07 -4.84 4.45
C GLN A 186 -6.43 -5.74 3.28
N PHE A 187 -6.96 -6.94 3.57
CA PHE A 187 -7.48 -7.88 2.58
C PHE A 187 -8.83 -8.40 3.08
N LEU A 188 -9.90 -7.78 2.62
CA LEU A 188 -11.24 -8.01 3.15
C LEU A 188 -12.13 -8.69 2.10
N SER A 189 -13.02 -9.57 2.56
CA SER A 189 -14.09 -10.10 1.71
C SER A 189 -15.13 -9.01 1.50
N ALA A 190 -15.50 -8.81 0.25
CA ALA A 190 -16.45 -7.80 -0.17
C ALA A 190 -17.49 -8.40 -1.13
N ARG A 191 -18.73 -7.92 -1.02
CA ARG A 191 -19.83 -8.30 -1.91
C ARG A 191 -20.17 -7.14 -2.84
N VAL A 192 -20.25 -7.41 -4.11
CA VAL A 192 -20.77 -6.45 -5.09
C VAL A 192 -22.27 -6.40 -4.97
N VAL A 193 -22.83 -5.26 -4.58
CA VAL A 193 -24.28 -5.06 -4.40
C VAL A 193 -24.91 -4.18 -5.47
N GLY A 194 -24.08 -3.46 -6.24
CA GLY A 194 -24.53 -2.68 -7.37
C GLY A 194 -23.45 -2.61 -8.45
N VAL A 195 -23.86 -2.66 -9.71
CA VAL A 195 -22.99 -2.54 -10.88
C VAL A 195 -23.63 -1.60 -11.88
N GLU A 196 -22.98 -0.49 -12.15
CA GLU A 196 -23.37 0.42 -13.23
C GLU A 196 -22.32 0.32 -14.34
N ASN A 197 -22.67 -0.41 -15.40
CA ASN A 197 -21.87 -0.48 -16.61
C ASN A 197 -22.30 0.71 -17.51
N GLY A 198 -21.35 1.59 -17.84
CA GLY A 198 -21.54 2.55 -18.91
C GLY A 198 -21.46 1.88 -20.28
N ASP A 199 -20.97 2.60 -21.27
CA ASP A 199 -20.77 2.07 -22.63
C ASP A 199 -19.66 0.99 -22.69
N ASP A 200 -18.78 0.96 -21.67
CA ASP A 200 -17.67 0.01 -21.56
C ASP A 200 -17.70 -0.72 -20.20
N TRP A 201 -17.99 -2.00 -20.24
CA TRP A 201 -18.03 -2.85 -19.05
C TRP A 201 -16.67 -3.04 -18.34
N HIS A 202 -15.56 -2.62 -18.95
CA HIS A 202 -14.24 -2.64 -18.31
C HIS A 202 -14.05 -1.49 -17.31
N ASN A 203 -14.95 -0.51 -17.30
CA ASN A 203 -14.89 0.65 -16.43
C ASN A 203 -16.21 0.88 -15.68
N PRO A 204 -16.70 -0.13 -14.92
CA PRO A 204 -17.96 0.01 -14.19
C PRO A 204 -17.82 0.92 -12.96
N THR A 205 -18.93 1.47 -12.51
CA THR A 205 -19.05 1.94 -11.12
C THR A 205 -19.62 0.81 -10.29
N LEU A 206 -18.94 0.48 -9.20
CA LEU A 206 -19.32 -0.60 -8.30
C LEU A 206 -19.78 -0.04 -6.95
N THR A 207 -20.87 -0.61 -6.43
CA THR A 207 -21.24 -0.50 -5.02
C THR A 207 -20.84 -1.81 -4.33
N ILE A 208 -20.04 -1.71 -3.28
CA ILE A 208 -19.43 -2.85 -2.57
C ILE A 208 -19.77 -2.76 -1.10
N GLU A 209 -20.23 -3.86 -0.53
CA GLU A 209 -20.43 -4.04 0.91
C GLU A 209 -19.36 -4.96 1.52
N LEU A 210 -18.90 -4.61 2.72
CA LEU A 210 -17.91 -5.35 3.50
C LEU A 210 -18.51 -5.75 4.87
N GLU A 211 -18.09 -6.89 5.38
CA GLU A 211 -18.44 -7.34 6.74
C GLU A 211 -17.71 -6.56 7.84
N THR A 212 -16.46 -6.14 7.53
CA THR A 212 -15.64 -5.33 8.43
C THR A 212 -15.25 -4.02 7.72
N PRO A 213 -15.14 -2.91 8.46
CA PRO A 213 -14.83 -1.63 7.83
C PRO A 213 -13.42 -1.63 7.22
N ILE A 214 -13.28 -1.08 6.02
CA ILE A 214 -11.99 -0.78 5.40
C ILE A 214 -11.58 0.65 5.72
N VAL A 215 -10.31 0.83 6.03
CA VAL A 215 -9.69 2.14 6.30
C VAL A 215 -9.06 2.64 5.01
N PHE A 216 -9.34 3.86 4.61
CA PHE A 216 -8.86 4.46 3.37
C PHE A 216 -8.91 5.99 3.44
N LYS A 217 -8.32 6.64 2.45
CA LYS A 217 -8.49 8.07 2.20
C LYS A 217 -9.44 8.26 1.02
N PRO A 218 -10.44 9.14 1.10
CA PRO A 218 -11.32 9.42 -0.04
C PRO A 218 -10.53 9.82 -1.28
N GLY A 219 -10.74 9.08 -2.37
CA GLY A 219 -10.02 9.25 -3.64
C GLY A 219 -8.94 8.21 -3.92
N ASP A 220 -8.68 7.31 -2.95
CA ASP A 220 -7.80 6.14 -3.16
C ASP A 220 -8.42 5.14 -4.14
#